data_aff172ba05b5bfd78d1e819df9c3f1db
#
_entry.id   aff172ba05b5bfd78d1e819df9c3f1db
#
_cell.length_a   1.000
_cell.length_b   1.000
_cell.length_c   1.000
_cell.angle_alpha   90.00
_cell.angle_beta   90.00
_cell.angle_gamma   90.00
#
_symmetry.space_group_name_H-M   'P 1'
#
loop_
_entity.id
_entity.type
_entity.pdbx_description
1 polymer ?
#
loop_
_entity_poly.entity_id
_entity_poly.type
_entity_poly.pdbx_seq_one_letter_code
_entity_poly.pdbx_strand_id
1 'polypeptide(L)'
;MSPAAHSVDRSRVAVYPGTFDPITNGHIDLVVRASHLFDRVVVGVAESPGKSPAFALAERIALAREALGAIPQVEILGFDSLLAHFVRELGAGVILRGLRAVSDFEYEFQLASMNRHLIPEAETLFLTPAEQYSFISSSLVREIARLGGDVSGFVHPSVQRALKRRYSGADCPSRNED
;
A
#
# COMPACT_ATOMS: atom_id res chain seq x y z
N MET A 1 24.15 2.23 -42.87
CA MET A 1 22.85 1.67 -42.50
C MET A 1 22.69 1.92 -40.99
N SER A 2 21.94 2.96 -40.63
CA SER A 2 21.60 3.22 -39.20
C SER A 2 20.61 2.19 -38.71
N PRO A 3 20.80 1.60 -37.51
CA PRO A 3 19.79 0.78 -36.91
C PRO A 3 18.62 1.68 -36.51
N ALA A 4 17.43 1.36 -37.02
CA ALA A 4 16.19 2.00 -36.65
C ALA A 4 16.00 1.84 -35.12
N ALA A 5 16.00 2.95 -34.41
CA ALA A 5 15.61 3.00 -33.00
C ALA A 5 14.14 2.58 -32.93
N HIS A 6 13.88 1.35 -32.54
CA HIS A 6 12.57 0.93 -32.08
C HIS A 6 12.33 1.67 -30.78
N SER A 7 11.60 2.76 -30.84
CA SER A 7 10.97 3.35 -29.65
C SER A 7 9.94 2.35 -29.17
N VAL A 8 10.36 1.43 -28.32
CA VAL A 8 9.43 0.67 -27.49
C VAL A 8 8.85 1.71 -26.54
N ASP A 9 7.62 2.11 -26.80
CA ASP A 9 6.81 2.88 -25.86
C ASP A 9 6.60 2.00 -24.60
N ARG A 10 7.62 2.01 -23.74
CA ARG A 10 7.56 1.35 -22.43
C ARG A 10 6.92 2.36 -21.49
N SER A 11 5.58 2.39 -21.50
CA SER A 11 4.86 3.02 -20.38
C SER A 11 5.44 2.46 -19.08
N ARG A 12 6.01 3.33 -18.26
CA ARG A 12 6.65 2.93 -17.00
C ARG A 12 5.58 2.62 -15.97
N VAL A 13 5.16 1.35 -15.95
CA VAL A 13 4.15 0.85 -15.01
C VAL A 13 4.83 0.32 -13.76
N ALA A 14 4.42 0.84 -12.60
CA ALA A 14 4.84 0.36 -11.30
C ALA A 14 3.66 -0.23 -10.52
N VAL A 15 3.89 -1.34 -9.82
CA VAL A 15 2.93 -1.94 -8.89
C VAL A 15 3.40 -1.67 -7.47
N TYR A 16 2.53 -1.11 -6.63
CA TYR A 16 2.75 -0.98 -5.19
C TYR A 16 1.82 -1.96 -4.45
N PRO A 17 2.31 -3.17 -4.12
CA PRO A 17 1.50 -4.19 -3.49
C PRO A 17 1.48 -4.04 -1.98
N GLY A 18 0.33 -4.31 -1.36
CA GLY A 18 0.20 -4.32 0.09
C GLY A 18 -1.18 -4.80 0.55
N THR A 19 -1.31 -5.04 1.84
CA THR A 19 -2.63 -5.37 2.44
C THR A 19 -3.49 -4.12 2.60
N PHE A 20 -2.87 -2.97 2.88
CA PHE A 20 -3.53 -1.66 3.10
C PHE A 20 -4.74 -1.75 4.03
N ASP A 21 -4.52 -2.25 5.23
CA ASP A 21 -5.56 -2.52 6.22
C ASP A 21 -5.39 -1.68 7.51
N PRO A 22 -5.75 -0.39 7.44
CA PRO A 22 -6.11 0.41 6.29
C PRO A 22 -4.90 1.07 5.59
N ILE A 23 -5.15 1.78 4.48
CA ILE A 23 -4.19 2.71 3.89
C ILE A 23 -3.88 3.85 4.87
N THR A 24 -2.59 4.28 4.94
CA THR A 24 -2.12 5.33 5.85
C THR A 24 -1.49 6.49 5.08
N ASN A 25 -1.25 7.61 5.75
CA ASN A 25 -0.58 8.77 5.15
C ASN A 25 0.84 8.43 4.65
N GLY A 26 1.54 7.46 5.28
CA GLY A 26 2.81 6.96 4.77
C GLY A 26 2.67 6.23 3.43
N HIS A 27 1.62 5.43 3.24
CA HIS A 27 1.33 4.81 1.95
C HIS A 27 0.98 5.86 0.88
N ILE A 28 0.16 6.84 1.24
CA ILE A 28 -0.24 7.94 0.34
C ILE A 28 0.98 8.74 -0.13
N ASP A 29 1.89 9.09 0.78
CA ASP A 29 3.14 9.79 0.46
C ASP A 29 3.96 9.05 -0.61
N LEU A 30 4.14 7.74 -0.44
CA LEU A 30 4.87 6.92 -1.40
C LEU A 30 4.19 6.87 -2.77
N VAL A 31 2.85 6.73 -2.81
CA VAL A 31 2.08 6.70 -4.06
C VAL A 31 2.13 8.03 -4.78
N VAL A 32 1.97 9.16 -4.07
CA VAL A 32 2.10 10.50 -4.65
C VAL A 32 3.47 10.69 -5.29
N ARG A 33 4.54 10.31 -4.60
CA ARG A 33 5.91 10.43 -5.14
C ARG A 33 6.15 9.48 -6.30
N ALA A 34 5.63 8.27 -6.25
CA ALA A 34 5.70 7.31 -7.34
C ALA A 34 4.97 7.82 -8.59
N SER A 35 3.84 8.51 -8.45
CA SER A 35 3.08 9.07 -9.58
C SER A 35 3.84 10.15 -10.37
N HIS A 36 4.90 10.73 -9.79
CA HIS A 36 5.80 11.64 -10.49
C HIS A 36 6.92 10.94 -11.25
N LEU A 37 7.16 9.66 -10.96
CA LEU A 37 8.25 8.86 -11.56
C LEU A 37 7.76 7.89 -12.63
N PHE A 38 6.50 7.48 -12.56
CA PHE A 38 5.89 6.46 -13.40
C PHE A 38 4.66 7.00 -14.14
N ASP A 39 4.44 6.51 -15.33
CA ASP A 39 3.29 6.90 -16.15
C ASP A 39 1.99 6.29 -15.61
N ARG A 40 2.11 5.13 -14.94
CA ARG A 40 0.99 4.45 -14.25
C ARG A 40 1.50 3.78 -12.98
N VAL A 41 0.79 4.00 -11.87
CA VAL A 41 1.03 3.36 -10.58
C VAL A 41 -0.20 2.55 -10.18
N VAL A 42 -0.05 1.24 -10.08
CA VAL A 42 -1.12 0.35 -9.63
C VAL A 42 -0.91 0.04 -8.15
N VAL A 43 -1.82 0.50 -7.30
CA VAL A 43 -1.88 0.10 -5.90
C VAL A 43 -2.60 -1.25 -5.83
N GLY A 44 -1.83 -2.32 -5.66
CA GLY A 44 -2.32 -3.69 -5.59
C GLY A 44 -2.74 -4.05 -4.16
N VAL A 45 -4.04 -4.16 -3.90
CA VAL A 45 -4.57 -4.52 -2.58
C VAL A 45 -4.69 -6.05 -2.50
N ALA A 46 -3.81 -6.68 -1.72
CA ALA A 46 -3.80 -8.13 -1.55
C ALA A 46 -4.97 -8.60 -0.65
N GLU A 47 -5.62 -9.70 -1.00
CA GLU A 47 -6.69 -10.28 -0.18
C GLU A 47 -6.19 -10.70 1.20
N SER A 48 -5.01 -11.36 1.28
CA SER A 48 -4.34 -11.76 2.52
C SER A 48 -5.21 -12.56 3.51
N PRO A 49 -5.82 -13.69 3.11
CA PRO A 49 -6.77 -14.44 3.94
C PRO A 49 -6.18 -14.93 5.26
N GLY A 50 -4.87 -15.18 5.31
CA GLY A 50 -4.16 -15.66 6.51
C GLY A 50 -3.95 -14.60 7.61
N LYS A 51 -4.26 -13.31 7.36
CA LYS A 51 -3.98 -12.20 8.29
C LYS A 51 -5.23 -11.69 9.03
N SER A 52 -6.41 -12.19 8.75
CA SER A 52 -7.69 -11.72 9.32
C SER A 52 -7.77 -10.17 9.34
N PRO A 53 -7.80 -9.51 8.19
CA PRO A 53 -7.75 -8.07 8.11
C PRO A 53 -8.98 -7.43 8.79
N ALA A 54 -8.81 -6.22 9.32
CA ALA A 54 -9.89 -5.47 9.97
C ALA A 54 -10.97 -5.04 8.97
N PHE A 55 -10.60 -4.79 7.72
CA PHE A 55 -11.52 -4.42 6.63
C PHE A 55 -11.52 -5.48 5.55
N ALA A 56 -12.69 -5.80 5.01
CA ALA A 56 -12.81 -6.67 3.85
C ALA A 56 -12.06 -6.07 2.64
N LEU A 57 -11.67 -6.91 1.66
CA LEU A 57 -10.93 -6.46 0.48
C LEU A 57 -11.63 -5.29 -0.24
N ALA A 58 -12.94 -5.40 -0.45
CA ALA A 58 -13.73 -4.34 -1.11
C ALA A 58 -13.70 -3.01 -0.33
N GLU A 59 -13.74 -3.06 1.01
CA GLU A 59 -13.64 -1.86 1.85
C GLU A 59 -12.26 -1.23 1.76
N ARG A 60 -11.18 -2.04 1.79
CA ARG A 60 -9.80 -1.55 1.66
C ARG A 60 -9.57 -0.88 0.30
N ILE A 61 -10.11 -1.45 -0.78
CA ILE A 61 -10.08 -0.87 -2.12
C ILE A 61 -10.85 0.47 -2.14
N ALA A 62 -12.05 0.53 -1.56
CA ALA A 62 -12.85 1.75 -1.51
C ALA A 62 -12.13 2.87 -0.74
N LEU A 63 -11.57 2.55 0.43
CA LEU A 63 -10.79 3.50 1.24
C LEU A 63 -9.54 4.01 0.51
N ALA A 64 -8.84 3.13 -0.21
CA ALA A 64 -7.69 3.52 -1.02
C ALA A 64 -8.11 4.42 -2.19
N ARG A 65 -9.24 4.15 -2.85
CA ARG A 65 -9.78 5.01 -3.91
C ARG A 65 -10.19 6.39 -3.40
N GLU A 66 -10.82 6.48 -2.23
CA GLU A 66 -11.15 7.76 -1.64
C GLU A 66 -9.89 8.58 -1.27
N ALA A 67 -8.84 7.90 -0.80
CA ALA A 67 -7.61 8.57 -0.38
C ALA A 67 -6.72 9.00 -1.55
N LEU A 68 -6.75 8.28 -2.69
CA LEU A 68 -5.83 8.47 -3.82
C LEU A 68 -6.51 8.89 -5.12
N GLY A 69 -7.85 8.89 -5.17
CA GLY A 69 -8.62 9.05 -6.41
C GLY A 69 -8.45 10.39 -7.15
N ALA A 70 -7.78 11.37 -6.54
CA ALA A 70 -7.44 12.65 -7.18
C ALA A 70 -6.17 12.58 -8.05
N ILE A 71 -5.46 11.44 -8.09
CA ILE A 71 -4.19 11.29 -8.81
C ILE A 71 -4.46 10.50 -10.10
N PRO A 72 -4.41 11.13 -11.28
CA PRO A 72 -4.82 10.49 -12.55
C PRO A 72 -4.00 9.25 -12.94
N GLN A 73 -2.71 9.20 -12.53
CA GLN A 73 -1.80 8.09 -12.84
C GLN A 73 -2.02 6.88 -11.94
N VAL A 74 -2.86 6.99 -10.89
CA VAL A 74 -3.02 5.95 -9.86
C VAL A 74 -4.28 5.13 -10.11
N GLU A 75 -4.12 3.82 -10.14
CA GLU A 75 -5.20 2.85 -10.21
C GLU A 75 -5.16 1.93 -8.99
N ILE A 76 -6.33 1.59 -8.45
CA ILE A 76 -6.44 0.70 -7.29
C ILE A 76 -7.14 -0.59 -7.71
N LEU A 77 -6.41 -1.71 -7.59
CA LEU A 77 -6.90 -3.04 -7.96
C LEU A 77 -6.72 -4.01 -6.78
N GLY A 78 -7.69 -4.89 -6.60
CA GLY A 78 -7.57 -6.02 -5.69
C GLY A 78 -6.94 -7.22 -6.40
N PHE A 79 -6.20 -8.06 -5.67
CA PHE A 79 -5.72 -9.34 -6.18
C PHE A 79 -5.67 -10.40 -5.07
N ASP A 80 -5.86 -11.66 -5.45
CA ASP A 80 -5.83 -12.85 -4.61
C ASP A 80 -4.80 -13.89 -5.10
N SER A 81 -4.13 -13.59 -6.21
CA SER A 81 -3.11 -14.43 -6.85
C SER A 81 -1.70 -14.17 -6.29
N LEU A 82 -0.74 -14.98 -6.75
CA LEU A 82 0.67 -14.68 -6.50
C LEU A 82 1.05 -13.33 -7.11
N LEU A 83 1.79 -12.50 -6.35
CA LEU A 83 2.22 -11.16 -6.81
C LEU A 83 2.90 -11.20 -8.19
N ALA A 84 3.71 -12.21 -8.47
CA ALA A 84 4.38 -12.37 -9.75
C ALA A 84 3.38 -12.51 -10.93
N HIS A 85 2.26 -13.20 -10.74
CA HIS A 85 1.20 -13.30 -11.75
C HIS A 85 0.52 -11.95 -11.96
N PHE A 86 0.13 -11.30 -10.88
CA PHE A 86 -0.52 -9.99 -10.92
C PHE A 86 0.35 -8.93 -11.63
N VAL A 87 1.66 -8.90 -11.33
CA VAL A 87 2.61 -7.98 -11.98
C VAL A 87 2.74 -8.25 -13.49
N ARG A 88 2.79 -9.53 -13.90
CA ARG A 88 2.83 -9.91 -15.33
C ARG A 88 1.55 -9.53 -16.08
N GLU A 89 0.39 -9.79 -15.51
CA GLU A 89 -0.90 -9.44 -16.09
C GLU A 89 -1.00 -7.93 -16.37
N LEU A 90 -0.40 -7.11 -15.52
CA LEU A 90 -0.36 -5.66 -15.67
C LEU A 90 0.74 -5.16 -16.63
N GLY A 91 1.64 -6.04 -17.06
CA GLY A 91 2.81 -5.66 -17.85
C GLY A 91 3.75 -4.72 -17.09
N ALA A 92 3.76 -4.78 -15.77
CA ALA A 92 4.55 -3.88 -14.95
C ALA A 92 6.02 -4.33 -14.88
N GLY A 93 6.95 -3.39 -15.07
CA GLY A 93 8.38 -3.63 -14.94
C GLY A 93 8.96 -3.27 -13.58
N VAL A 94 8.13 -2.74 -12.66
CA VAL A 94 8.60 -2.28 -11.34
C VAL A 94 7.63 -2.70 -10.24
N ILE A 95 8.20 -3.24 -9.17
CA ILE A 95 7.51 -3.49 -7.90
C ILE A 95 8.02 -2.46 -6.89
N LEU A 96 7.12 -1.61 -6.37
CA LEU A 96 7.45 -0.63 -5.35
C LEU A 96 7.27 -1.22 -3.95
N ARG A 97 8.22 -0.94 -3.07
CA ARG A 97 8.14 -1.31 -1.65
C ARG A 97 8.51 -0.12 -0.78
N GLY A 98 7.80 0.06 0.32
CA GLY A 98 8.10 1.08 1.31
C GLY A 98 9.06 0.55 2.38
N LEU A 99 10.16 1.28 2.65
CA LEU A 99 11.06 1.00 3.76
C LEU A 99 10.92 2.11 4.81
N ARG A 100 10.44 1.76 6.01
CA ARG A 100 10.22 2.73 7.10
C ARG A 100 11.37 2.72 8.10
N ALA A 101 11.93 1.54 8.38
CA ALA A 101 12.98 1.34 9.37
C ALA A 101 13.97 0.27 8.91
N VAL A 102 15.12 0.23 9.55
CA VAL A 102 16.15 -0.80 9.31
C VAL A 102 15.61 -2.21 9.58
N SER A 103 14.69 -2.36 10.54
CA SER A 103 14.01 -3.63 10.84
C SER A 103 13.16 -4.18 9.70
N ASP A 104 12.65 -3.33 8.81
CA ASP A 104 11.87 -3.76 7.66
C ASP A 104 12.77 -4.28 6.53
N PHE A 105 14.04 -3.83 6.49
CA PHE A 105 14.96 -4.02 5.36
C PHE A 105 15.25 -5.50 5.09
N GLU A 106 15.55 -6.28 6.10
CA GLU A 106 15.93 -7.70 5.93
C GLU A 106 14.78 -8.48 5.26
N TYR A 107 13.56 -8.31 5.77
CA TYR A 107 12.38 -8.98 5.21
C TYR A 107 12.08 -8.52 3.78
N GLU A 108 12.11 -7.22 3.53
CA GLU A 108 11.87 -6.64 2.21
C GLU A 108 12.94 -7.04 1.19
N PHE A 109 14.21 -7.15 1.63
CA PHE A 109 15.31 -7.63 0.79
C PHE A 109 15.13 -9.10 0.40
N GLN A 110 14.69 -9.95 1.34
CA GLN A 110 14.35 -11.35 1.04
C GLN A 110 13.22 -11.43 0.01
N LEU A 111 12.15 -10.64 0.19
CA LEU A 111 11.05 -10.59 -0.76
C LEU A 111 11.50 -10.13 -2.14
N ALA A 112 12.35 -9.10 -2.23
CA ALA A 112 12.90 -8.61 -3.50
C ALA A 112 13.71 -9.69 -4.22
N SER A 113 14.52 -10.44 -3.48
CA SER A 113 15.31 -11.55 -4.03
C SER A 113 14.42 -12.67 -4.56
N MET A 114 13.34 -13.02 -3.84
CA MET A 114 12.36 -13.99 -4.31
C MET A 114 11.58 -13.49 -5.53
N ASN A 115 11.16 -12.23 -5.54
CA ASN A 115 10.47 -11.63 -6.68
C ASN A 115 11.36 -11.65 -7.93
N ARG A 116 12.64 -11.32 -7.82
CA ARG A 116 13.60 -11.41 -8.94
C ARG A 116 13.70 -12.82 -9.51
N HIS A 117 13.60 -13.86 -8.67
CA HIS A 117 13.60 -15.24 -9.13
C HIS A 117 12.28 -15.61 -9.83
N LEU A 118 11.15 -15.15 -9.30
CA LEU A 118 9.82 -15.50 -9.81
C LEU A 118 9.41 -14.67 -11.04
N ILE A 119 9.88 -13.43 -11.13
CA ILE A 119 9.58 -12.47 -12.20
C ILE A 119 10.82 -11.65 -12.57
N PRO A 120 11.77 -12.25 -13.31
CA PRO A 120 13.04 -11.60 -13.67
C PRO A 120 12.88 -10.37 -14.57
N GLU A 121 11.71 -10.19 -15.20
CA GLU A 121 11.35 -9.02 -16.01
C GLU A 121 10.95 -7.79 -15.21
N ALA A 122 10.74 -7.90 -13.88
CA ALA A 122 10.41 -6.77 -13.01
C ALA A 122 11.46 -6.54 -11.92
N GLU A 123 11.82 -5.28 -11.70
CA GLU A 123 12.74 -4.88 -10.62
C GLU A 123 11.99 -4.39 -9.40
N THR A 124 12.53 -4.66 -8.21
CA THR A 124 11.99 -4.13 -6.95
C THR A 124 12.70 -2.84 -6.59
N LEU A 125 11.94 -1.75 -6.46
CA LEU A 125 12.44 -0.45 -6.00
C LEU A 125 11.92 -0.13 -4.60
N PHE A 126 12.82 0.38 -3.77
CA PHE A 126 12.50 0.78 -2.41
C PHE A 126 12.36 2.30 -2.31
N LEU A 127 11.28 2.76 -1.70
CA LEU A 127 11.08 4.16 -1.35
C LEU A 127 10.95 4.29 0.16
N THR A 128 11.58 5.31 0.74
CA THR A 128 11.38 5.67 2.14
C THR A 128 10.25 6.70 2.23
N PRO A 129 9.30 6.58 3.17
CA PRO A 129 8.31 7.63 3.41
C PRO A 129 8.98 8.90 3.94
N ALA A 130 8.28 10.02 3.87
CA ALA A 130 8.71 11.24 4.54
C ALA A 130 8.88 11.00 6.05
N GLU A 131 9.80 11.72 6.69
CA GLU A 131 10.22 11.49 8.08
C GLU A 131 9.03 11.43 9.05
N GLN A 132 8.06 12.33 8.90
CA GLN A 132 6.86 12.39 9.73
C GLN A 132 5.94 11.16 9.60
N TYR A 133 6.16 10.29 8.61
CA TYR A 133 5.37 9.08 8.38
C TYR A 133 6.15 7.79 8.62
N SER A 134 7.44 7.88 8.94
CA SER A 134 8.33 6.72 9.09
C SER A 134 7.91 5.75 10.20
N PHE A 135 7.27 6.26 11.25
CA PHE A 135 6.78 5.47 12.39
C PHE A 135 5.35 4.93 12.20
N ILE A 136 4.64 5.31 11.12
CA ILE A 136 3.25 4.94 10.91
C ILE A 136 3.16 3.53 10.33
N SER A 137 2.39 2.66 10.98
CA SER A 137 1.99 1.36 10.43
C SER A 137 0.48 1.17 10.53
N SER A 138 -0.11 0.40 9.60
CA SER A 138 -1.54 0.07 9.66
C SER A 138 -1.90 -0.66 10.95
N SER A 139 -1.02 -1.52 11.46
CA SER A 139 -1.25 -2.25 12.72
C SER A 139 -1.32 -1.32 13.91
N LEU A 140 -0.37 -0.38 14.03
CA LEU A 140 -0.37 0.62 15.11
C LEU A 140 -1.60 1.54 15.02
N VAL A 141 -1.97 1.97 13.81
CA VAL A 141 -3.18 2.79 13.59
C VAL A 141 -4.44 2.06 14.07
N ARG A 142 -4.58 0.78 13.74
CA ARG A 142 -5.71 -0.03 14.21
C ARG A 142 -5.73 -0.19 15.73
N GLU A 143 -4.57 -0.40 16.32
CA GLU A 143 -4.44 -0.53 17.78
C GLU A 143 -4.86 0.75 18.49
N ILE A 144 -4.35 1.90 18.07
CA ILE A 144 -4.74 3.21 18.62
C ILE A 144 -6.23 3.45 18.45
N ALA A 145 -6.78 3.20 17.25
CA ALA A 145 -8.21 3.41 16.99
C ALA A 145 -9.10 2.50 17.83
N ARG A 146 -8.69 1.23 18.05
CA ARG A 146 -9.43 0.27 18.90
C ARG A 146 -9.48 0.71 20.36
N LEU A 147 -8.45 1.39 20.83
CA LEU A 147 -8.37 1.93 22.19
C LEU A 147 -8.98 3.35 22.29
N GLY A 148 -9.65 3.84 21.26
CA GLY A 148 -10.32 5.13 21.25
C GLY A 148 -9.39 6.33 21.04
N GLY A 149 -8.12 6.11 20.68
CA GLY A 149 -7.17 7.18 20.40
C GLY A 149 -7.42 7.89 19.07
N ASP A 150 -6.94 9.13 18.95
CA ASP A 150 -7.04 9.90 17.70
C ASP A 150 -6.00 9.44 16.68
N VAL A 151 -6.48 9.10 15.48
CA VAL A 151 -5.66 8.67 14.35
C VAL A 151 -5.69 9.67 13.18
N SER A 152 -6.27 10.86 13.37
CA SER A 152 -6.47 11.87 12.31
C SER A 152 -5.17 12.29 11.63
N GLY A 153 -4.07 12.34 12.35
CA GLY A 153 -2.74 12.68 11.81
C GLY A 153 -2.09 11.56 10.98
N PHE A 154 -2.62 10.33 11.03
CA PHE A 154 -1.97 9.16 10.45
C PHE A 154 -2.68 8.61 9.21
N VAL A 155 -3.94 8.99 8.99
CA VAL A 155 -4.78 8.45 7.92
C VAL A 155 -5.64 9.53 7.27
N HIS A 156 -6.11 9.24 6.05
CA HIS A 156 -7.08 10.08 5.37
C HIS A 156 -8.40 10.16 6.16
N PRO A 157 -9.15 11.28 6.11
CA PRO A 157 -10.42 11.44 6.87
C PRO A 157 -11.47 10.35 6.65
N SER A 158 -11.54 9.76 5.44
CA SER A 158 -12.44 8.64 5.15
C SER A 158 -12.06 7.39 5.95
N VAL A 159 -10.76 7.11 6.05
CA VAL A 159 -10.21 5.99 6.83
C VAL A 159 -10.46 6.19 8.32
N GLN A 160 -10.28 7.41 8.83
CA GLN A 160 -10.59 7.74 10.22
C GLN A 160 -12.06 7.45 10.55
N ARG A 161 -12.98 7.89 9.67
CA ARG A 161 -14.42 7.60 9.85
C ARG A 161 -14.72 6.11 9.83
N ALA A 162 -14.06 5.35 8.94
CA ALA A 162 -14.25 3.90 8.86
C ALA A 162 -13.74 3.18 10.12
N LEU A 163 -12.57 3.58 10.64
CA LEU A 163 -12.02 3.04 11.88
C LEU A 163 -12.92 3.36 13.08
N LYS A 164 -13.44 4.59 13.19
CA LYS A 164 -14.41 4.96 14.22
C LYS A 164 -15.65 4.07 14.16
N ARG A 165 -16.29 3.91 13.00
CA ARG A 165 -17.45 3.02 12.85
C ARG A 165 -17.14 1.57 13.24
N ARG A 166 -15.95 1.08 12.85
CA ARG A 166 -15.53 -0.31 13.11
C ARG A 166 -15.37 -0.62 14.60
N TYR A 167 -14.85 0.34 15.35
CA TYR A 167 -14.49 0.13 16.76
C TYR A 167 -15.44 0.82 17.76
N SER A 168 -16.37 1.71 17.33
CA SER A 168 -17.38 2.31 18.21
C SER A 168 -18.48 1.32 18.67
N GLY A 169 -18.53 0.09 18.10
CA GLY A 169 -19.47 -0.96 18.49
C GLY A 169 -18.86 -2.07 19.36
N ALA A 170 -17.55 -2.02 19.64
CA ALA A 170 -16.88 -2.97 20.53
C ALA A 170 -16.70 -2.29 21.90
N ASP A 171 -17.43 -2.77 22.91
CA ASP A 171 -17.46 -2.33 24.29
C ASP A 171 -16.20 -1.59 24.75
N CYS A 172 -16.34 -0.28 24.95
CA CYS A 172 -15.46 0.45 25.84
C CYS A 172 -15.75 -0.10 27.25
N PRO A 173 -14.81 -0.78 27.95
CA PRO A 173 -15.05 -1.11 29.34
C PRO A 173 -15.29 0.20 30.06
N SER A 174 -16.50 0.30 30.70
CA SER A 174 -16.86 1.41 31.55
C SER A 174 -15.69 1.74 32.48
N ARG A 175 -15.16 2.95 32.38
CA ARG A 175 -14.29 3.48 33.43
C ARG A 175 -15.09 3.42 34.70
N ASN A 176 -14.71 2.50 35.59
CA ASN A 176 -15.09 2.62 36.98
C ASN A 176 -14.43 3.90 37.49
N GLU A 177 -15.23 4.90 37.74
CA GLU A 177 -14.88 6.01 38.60
C GLU A 177 -14.85 5.46 40.03
N ASP A 178 -13.67 5.34 40.59
CA ASP A 178 -13.40 5.27 42.04
C ASP A 178 -12.32 6.32 42.38
#